data_f8d996058048d2a0ecc10569219d424d
#
_entry.id   f8d996058048d2a0ecc10569219d424d
#
_cell.length_a   1.000
_cell.length_b   1.000
_cell.length_c   1.000
_cell.angle_alpha   90.00
_cell.angle_beta   90.00
_cell.angle_gamma   90.00
#
_symmetry.space_group_name_H-M   'P 1'
#
loop_
_entity.id
_entity.type
_entity.pdbx_description
1 polymer ?
#
loop_
_entity_poly.entity_id
_entity_poly.type
_entity_poly.pdbx_seq_one_letter_code
_entity_poly.pdbx_strand_id
1 'polypeptide(L)'
;MMVFYLSVVLAAIAVMGLIALVNVLTVRSLMPQDHPWDRPLVSVLIPARNEERTIGITLSTLAEQDYGNYEVVILDDNSDDATFAIASQWIARDRRFRIVKGSPLPEGWVGKSFACHQLSREARGQILLFVDADTVHSRFSLSAGVAELQRSGADLLTAIPRQRTESFWEHTLLPLLHFVTFAFLPMPLVRLVRDERLAMANGQYMLWKRAAYLAVGGHEAVKSVMVEDVWLARLVKEKGFHLAIRYGALAVSCRMYASLAEIWDGFSKNIFPGLGYSIPAVAGLVLFSFATSVLPFFMMIDVAMTGGWTTTAAELVAAQVGLMLLIRFVLAIRFDTEIWSALLHPLAMAVMIGIMVNSTRWVLAGGGSRWKGRVYNSRNQIVTH
;
A
#
# COMPACT_ATOMS: atom_id res chain seq x y z
N MET A 1 39.98 0.01 1.92
CA MET A 1 38.69 0.54 2.43
C MET A 1 37.62 0.60 1.35
N MET A 2 37.86 1.26 0.20
CA MET A 2 36.85 1.43 -0.87
C MET A 2 36.30 0.11 -1.41
N VAL A 3 37.16 -0.84 -1.80
CA VAL A 3 36.72 -2.16 -2.29
C VAL A 3 35.85 -2.90 -1.27
N PHE A 4 36.19 -2.85 0.02
CA PHE A 4 35.38 -3.44 1.08
C PHE A 4 33.99 -2.79 1.15
N TYR A 5 33.90 -1.46 1.15
CA TYR A 5 32.62 -0.74 1.12
C TYR A 5 31.76 -1.15 -0.10
N LEU A 6 32.37 -1.13 -1.30
CA LEU A 6 31.66 -1.52 -2.53
C LEU A 6 31.16 -2.98 -2.48
N SER A 7 31.96 -3.89 -1.90
CA SER A 7 31.56 -5.28 -1.72
C SER A 7 30.36 -5.43 -0.76
N VAL A 8 30.33 -4.66 0.33
CA VAL A 8 29.21 -4.66 1.28
C VAL A 8 27.92 -4.12 0.61
N VAL A 9 28.03 -3.03 -0.15
CA VAL A 9 26.88 -2.49 -0.90
C VAL A 9 26.37 -3.49 -1.94
N LEU A 10 27.29 -4.13 -2.69
CA LEU A 10 26.90 -5.16 -3.67
C LEU A 10 26.19 -6.34 -2.98
N ALA A 11 26.69 -6.80 -1.83
CA ALA A 11 26.04 -7.87 -1.07
C ALA A 11 24.64 -7.47 -0.60
N ALA A 12 24.44 -6.22 -0.16
CA ALA A 12 23.11 -5.71 0.21
C ALA A 12 22.15 -5.70 -1.00
N ILE A 13 22.59 -5.22 -2.16
CA ILE A 13 21.80 -5.24 -3.40
C ILE A 13 21.51 -6.68 -3.84
N ALA A 14 22.46 -7.60 -3.68
CA ALA A 14 22.28 -9.02 -4.01
C ALA A 14 21.21 -9.69 -3.11
N VAL A 15 21.17 -9.34 -1.82
CA VAL A 15 20.09 -9.79 -0.90
C VAL A 15 18.73 -9.25 -1.36
N MET A 16 18.66 -7.96 -1.72
CA MET A 16 17.44 -7.38 -2.29
C MET A 16 17.01 -8.09 -3.58
N GLY A 17 17.97 -8.41 -4.45
CA GLY A 17 17.74 -9.16 -5.70
C GLY A 17 17.24 -10.59 -5.43
N LEU A 18 17.77 -11.26 -4.43
CA LEU A 18 17.33 -12.59 -4.03
C LEU A 18 15.87 -12.54 -3.50
N ILE A 19 15.56 -11.57 -2.63
CA ILE A 19 14.20 -11.37 -2.12
C ILE A 19 13.24 -11.08 -3.28
N ALA A 20 13.62 -10.17 -4.19
CA ALA A 20 12.81 -9.85 -5.37
C ALA A 20 12.57 -11.09 -6.25
N LEU A 21 13.59 -11.86 -6.53
CA LEU A 21 13.50 -13.09 -7.33
C LEU A 21 12.55 -14.11 -6.69
N VAL A 22 12.71 -14.37 -5.39
CA VAL A 22 11.83 -15.27 -4.64
C VAL A 22 10.38 -14.78 -4.70
N ASN A 23 10.16 -13.48 -4.55
CA ASN A 23 8.82 -12.89 -4.62
C ASN A 23 8.21 -12.97 -6.02
N VAL A 24 8.99 -12.69 -7.06
CA VAL A 24 8.55 -12.82 -8.47
C VAL A 24 8.07 -14.24 -8.78
N LEU A 25 8.75 -15.25 -8.23
CA LEU A 25 8.43 -16.66 -8.45
C LEU A 25 7.28 -17.17 -7.57
N THR A 26 7.08 -16.59 -6.39
CA THR A 26 6.15 -17.14 -5.37
C THR A 26 4.88 -16.33 -5.12
N VAL A 27 4.90 -15.02 -5.43
CA VAL A 27 3.72 -14.17 -5.24
C VAL A 27 2.64 -14.52 -6.26
N ARG A 28 1.52 -14.98 -5.75
CA ARG A 28 0.36 -15.33 -6.57
C ARG A 28 -0.48 -14.09 -6.87
N SER A 29 -0.99 -14.03 -8.09
CA SER A 29 -1.97 -13.03 -8.50
C SER A 29 -3.38 -13.44 -8.07
N LEU A 30 -4.21 -12.45 -7.77
CA LEU A 30 -5.64 -12.66 -7.58
C LEU A 30 -6.27 -12.79 -8.97
N MET A 31 -6.69 -14.01 -9.31
CA MET A 31 -7.15 -14.39 -10.64
C MET A 31 -8.60 -14.84 -10.58
N PRO A 32 -9.35 -14.76 -11.70
CA PRO A 32 -10.61 -15.46 -11.81
C PRO A 32 -10.43 -16.93 -11.45
N GLN A 33 -11.33 -17.45 -10.64
CA GLN A 33 -11.36 -18.86 -10.25
C GLN A 33 -12.77 -19.38 -10.44
N ASP A 34 -12.90 -20.69 -10.57
CA ASP A 34 -14.20 -21.34 -10.50
C ASP A 34 -14.89 -20.94 -9.21
N HIS A 35 -16.19 -20.74 -9.27
CA HIS A 35 -16.96 -20.20 -8.16
C HIS A 35 -16.70 -20.98 -6.87
N PRO A 36 -16.48 -20.27 -5.76
CA PRO A 36 -16.29 -20.91 -4.46
C PRO A 36 -17.53 -21.77 -4.15
N TRP A 37 -17.32 -22.91 -3.54
CA TRP A 37 -18.37 -23.86 -3.23
C TRP A 37 -19.39 -23.29 -2.23
N ASP A 38 -18.90 -22.45 -1.31
CA ASP A 38 -19.72 -21.66 -0.39
C ASP A 38 -19.67 -20.18 -0.80
N ARG A 39 -20.82 -19.53 -0.81
CA ARG A 39 -20.98 -18.12 -1.15
C ARG A 39 -21.49 -17.31 0.05
N PRO A 40 -20.66 -17.10 1.07
CA PRO A 40 -21.04 -16.31 2.23
C PRO A 40 -21.38 -14.87 1.83
N LEU A 41 -22.25 -14.22 2.60
CA LEU A 41 -22.54 -12.81 2.39
C LEU A 41 -21.27 -11.97 2.59
N VAL A 42 -20.91 -11.17 1.59
CA VAL A 42 -19.81 -10.20 1.64
C VAL A 42 -20.35 -8.80 1.87
N SER A 43 -19.89 -8.10 2.88
CA SER A 43 -20.11 -6.65 3.01
C SER A 43 -18.89 -5.92 2.46
N VAL A 44 -19.09 -5.20 1.34
CA VAL A 44 -18.10 -4.26 0.81
C VAL A 44 -18.26 -2.92 1.52
N LEU A 45 -17.21 -2.46 2.18
CA LEU A 45 -17.21 -1.35 3.13
C LEU A 45 -16.32 -0.22 2.62
N ILE A 46 -16.93 0.92 2.31
CA ILE A 46 -16.29 2.05 1.62
C ILE A 46 -16.32 3.29 2.52
N PRO A 47 -15.23 3.66 3.18
CA PRO A 47 -15.13 4.97 3.82
C PRO A 47 -14.91 6.03 2.74
N ALA A 48 -15.75 7.06 2.71
CA ALA A 48 -15.67 8.14 1.72
C ALA A 48 -15.65 9.50 2.40
N ARG A 49 -14.67 10.34 2.02
CA ARG A 49 -14.60 11.76 2.41
C ARG A 49 -13.98 12.57 1.28
N ASN A 50 -14.76 13.46 0.68
CA ASN A 50 -14.33 14.32 -0.42
C ASN A 50 -13.76 13.49 -1.60
N GLU A 51 -14.59 12.60 -2.14
CA GLU A 51 -14.28 11.64 -3.21
C GLU A 51 -15.19 11.80 -4.43
N GLU A 52 -15.75 13.00 -4.66
CA GLU A 52 -16.68 13.25 -5.76
C GLU A 52 -16.15 12.83 -7.14
N ARG A 53 -14.82 12.84 -7.33
CA ARG A 53 -14.18 12.50 -8.61
C ARG A 53 -14.10 11.00 -8.85
N THR A 54 -14.09 10.18 -7.82
CA THR A 54 -13.74 8.75 -7.89
C THR A 54 -14.87 7.83 -7.46
N ILE A 55 -15.67 8.23 -6.46
CA ILE A 55 -16.69 7.35 -5.85
C ILE A 55 -17.68 6.79 -6.88
N GLY A 56 -18.10 7.57 -7.87
CA GLY A 56 -19.02 7.11 -8.91
C GLY A 56 -18.46 5.95 -9.74
N ILE A 57 -17.17 5.99 -10.05
CA ILE A 57 -16.46 4.93 -10.79
C ILE A 57 -16.33 3.68 -9.91
N THR A 58 -15.93 3.84 -8.66
CA THR A 58 -15.84 2.73 -7.70
C THR A 58 -17.18 1.99 -7.58
N LEU A 59 -18.28 2.72 -7.37
CA LEU A 59 -19.60 2.13 -7.23
C LEU A 59 -20.09 1.46 -8.51
N SER A 60 -19.80 2.02 -9.70
CA SER A 60 -20.19 1.41 -10.98
C SER A 60 -19.52 0.04 -11.15
N THR A 61 -18.24 -0.07 -10.83
CA THR A 61 -17.51 -1.34 -10.97
C THR A 61 -17.90 -2.37 -9.90
N LEU A 62 -18.31 -1.93 -8.74
CA LEU A 62 -18.86 -2.81 -7.71
C LEU A 62 -20.27 -3.30 -8.02
N ALA A 63 -21.06 -2.56 -8.78
CA ALA A 63 -22.38 -3.00 -9.23
C ALA A 63 -22.31 -4.17 -10.25
N GLU A 64 -21.19 -4.29 -10.97
CA GLU A 64 -20.96 -5.27 -12.04
C GLU A 64 -20.33 -6.58 -11.57
N GLN A 65 -20.20 -6.81 -10.25
CA GLN A 65 -19.55 -8.00 -9.73
C GLN A 65 -20.29 -9.29 -10.08
N ASP A 66 -19.54 -10.35 -10.41
CA ASP A 66 -20.07 -11.69 -10.73
C ASP A 66 -20.44 -12.51 -9.47
N TYR A 67 -20.14 -11.98 -8.30
CA TYR A 67 -20.50 -12.57 -7.00
C TYR A 67 -21.89 -12.12 -6.58
N GLY A 68 -22.85 -13.03 -6.52
CA GLY A 68 -24.26 -12.65 -6.32
C GLY A 68 -24.65 -12.29 -4.87
N ASN A 69 -23.91 -12.75 -3.86
CA ASN A 69 -24.30 -12.61 -2.45
C ASN A 69 -23.44 -11.55 -1.73
N TYR A 70 -23.72 -10.28 -2.00
CA TYR A 70 -23.00 -9.16 -1.37
C TYR A 70 -23.88 -7.93 -1.16
N GLU A 71 -23.46 -7.08 -0.25
CA GLU A 71 -23.95 -5.72 -0.05
C GLU A 71 -22.79 -4.73 -0.17
N VAL A 72 -23.08 -3.47 -0.49
CA VAL A 72 -22.13 -2.36 -0.50
C VAL A 72 -22.60 -1.30 0.49
N VAL A 73 -21.78 -1.03 1.48
CA VAL A 73 -22.04 -0.02 2.51
C VAL A 73 -21.08 1.12 2.35
N ILE A 74 -21.56 2.29 2.01
CA ILE A 74 -20.78 3.52 1.89
C ILE A 74 -20.98 4.32 3.18
N LEU A 75 -19.91 4.79 3.79
CA LEU A 75 -19.99 5.75 4.88
C LEU A 75 -19.41 7.09 4.41
N ASP A 76 -20.29 8.08 4.33
CA ASP A 76 -19.89 9.47 4.08
C ASP A 76 -19.38 10.11 5.38
N ASP A 77 -18.06 10.27 5.50
CA ASP A 77 -17.41 10.89 6.66
C ASP A 77 -17.48 12.43 6.60
N ASN A 78 -18.69 12.94 6.54
CA ASN A 78 -18.98 14.38 6.52
C ASN A 78 -18.24 15.09 5.37
N SER A 79 -18.49 14.66 4.13
CA SER A 79 -17.96 15.29 2.92
C SER A 79 -18.55 16.68 2.71
N ASP A 80 -17.72 17.60 2.19
CA ASP A 80 -18.09 18.98 1.87
C ASP A 80 -18.36 19.16 0.35
N ASP A 81 -18.13 18.10 -0.44
CA ASP A 81 -18.30 18.05 -1.90
C ASP A 81 -19.53 17.22 -2.33
N ALA A 82 -19.62 16.84 -3.59
CA ALA A 82 -20.75 16.07 -4.14
C ALA A 82 -20.71 14.56 -3.82
N THR A 83 -19.78 14.07 -2.99
CA THR A 83 -19.61 12.64 -2.66
C THR A 83 -20.90 11.98 -2.21
N PHE A 84 -21.60 12.59 -1.23
CA PHE A 84 -22.87 12.06 -0.70
C PHE A 84 -23.95 11.99 -1.76
N ALA A 85 -24.08 13.05 -2.58
CA ALA A 85 -25.10 13.12 -3.63
C ALA A 85 -24.87 12.05 -4.71
N ILE A 86 -23.62 11.86 -5.13
CA ILE A 86 -23.24 10.83 -6.12
C ILE A 86 -23.53 9.42 -5.57
N ALA A 87 -23.12 9.13 -4.35
CA ALA A 87 -23.34 7.83 -3.72
C ALA A 87 -24.85 7.54 -3.54
N SER A 88 -25.64 8.55 -3.18
CA SER A 88 -27.10 8.41 -3.01
C SER A 88 -27.82 8.01 -4.29
N GLN A 89 -27.34 8.38 -5.48
CA GLN A 89 -27.93 7.97 -6.75
C GLN A 89 -27.83 6.47 -6.99
N TRP A 90 -26.82 5.79 -6.44
CA TRP A 90 -26.64 4.34 -6.58
C TRP A 90 -27.63 3.55 -5.73
N ILE A 91 -28.05 4.06 -4.58
CA ILE A 91 -29.04 3.41 -3.72
C ILE A 91 -30.40 3.29 -4.44
N ALA A 92 -30.76 4.29 -5.21
CA ALA A 92 -32.00 4.27 -5.99
C ALA A 92 -31.96 3.26 -7.15
N ARG A 93 -30.77 2.90 -7.63
CA ARG A 93 -30.54 2.01 -8.78
C ARG A 93 -30.39 0.54 -8.41
N ASP A 94 -29.78 0.29 -7.23
CA ASP A 94 -29.40 -1.06 -6.82
C ASP A 94 -29.59 -1.26 -5.31
N ARG A 95 -30.48 -2.18 -4.93
CA ARG A 95 -30.84 -2.47 -3.54
C ARG A 95 -29.71 -3.05 -2.70
N ARG A 96 -28.61 -3.50 -3.34
CA ARG A 96 -27.41 -3.96 -2.64
C ARG A 96 -26.62 -2.82 -2.00
N PHE A 97 -26.84 -1.58 -2.44
CA PHE A 97 -26.13 -0.39 -1.99
C PHE A 97 -26.90 0.33 -0.89
N ARG A 98 -26.20 0.76 0.12
CA ARG A 98 -26.71 1.68 1.15
C ARG A 98 -25.63 2.66 1.59
N ILE A 99 -26.04 3.87 1.99
CA ILE A 99 -25.18 4.91 2.51
C ILE A 99 -25.52 5.20 3.97
N VAL A 100 -24.47 5.44 4.75
CA VAL A 100 -24.54 5.84 6.17
C VAL A 100 -23.83 7.18 6.31
N LYS A 101 -24.40 8.11 7.04
CA LYS A 101 -23.69 9.33 7.47
C LYS A 101 -22.80 8.99 8.65
N GLY A 102 -21.53 9.38 8.55
CA GLY A 102 -20.58 9.23 9.63
C GLY A 102 -20.91 10.10 10.83
N SER A 103 -20.75 9.57 12.01
CA SER A 103 -20.80 10.34 13.25
C SER A 103 -19.61 11.32 13.34
N PRO A 104 -19.71 12.39 14.12
CA PRO A 104 -18.59 13.27 14.41
C PRO A 104 -17.37 12.49 14.91
N LEU A 105 -16.18 12.85 14.45
CA LEU A 105 -14.95 12.15 14.80
C LEU A 105 -14.62 12.32 16.29
N PRO A 106 -14.56 11.23 17.09
CA PRO A 106 -14.20 11.31 18.49
C PRO A 106 -12.71 11.60 18.68
N GLU A 107 -12.37 12.19 19.82
CA GLU A 107 -10.97 12.39 20.19
C GLU A 107 -10.19 11.08 20.22
N GLY A 108 -8.93 11.13 19.77
CA GLY A 108 -8.04 9.96 19.72
C GLY A 108 -8.26 9.02 18.54
N TRP A 109 -9.17 9.34 17.61
CA TRP A 109 -9.38 8.56 16.40
C TRP A 109 -8.80 9.25 15.17
N VAL A 110 -8.24 8.45 14.27
CA VAL A 110 -7.98 8.85 12.89
C VAL A 110 -9.23 8.67 12.05
N GLY A 111 -9.56 9.64 11.19
CA GLY A 111 -10.83 9.67 10.45
C GLY A 111 -11.13 8.40 9.67
N LYS A 112 -10.16 7.87 8.89
CA LYS A 112 -10.35 6.63 8.12
C LYS A 112 -10.63 5.44 9.04
N SER A 113 -9.86 5.29 10.13
CA SER A 113 -10.05 4.20 11.09
C SER A 113 -11.44 4.28 11.75
N PHE A 114 -11.92 5.50 12.09
CA PHE A 114 -13.26 5.67 12.66
C PHE A 114 -14.36 5.36 11.66
N ALA A 115 -14.21 5.79 10.41
CA ALA A 115 -15.16 5.47 9.35
C ALA A 115 -15.25 3.95 9.11
N CYS A 116 -14.10 3.26 9.02
CA CYS A 116 -14.06 1.81 8.89
C CYS A 116 -14.64 1.08 10.12
N HIS A 117 -14.42 1.60 11.32
CA HIS A 117 -15.03 1.05 12.54
C HIS A 117 -16.56 1.13 12.47
N GLN A 118 -17.12 2.29 12.12
CA GLN A 118 -18.58 2.45 11.96
C GLN A 118 -19.12 1.50 10.87
N LEU A 119 -18.45 1.42 9.71
CA LEU A 119 -18.82 0.51 8.63
C LEU A 119 -18.87 -0.94 9.08
N SER A 120 -17.90 -1.39 9.90
CA SER A 120 -17.86 -2.76 10.41
C SER A 120 -19.06 -3.12 11.29
N ARG A 121 -19.63 -2.15 11.98
CA ARG A 121 -20.84 -2.31 12.82
C ARG A 121 -22.11 -2.37 11.98
N GLU A 122 -22.11 -1.67 10.85
CA GLU A 122 -23.20 -1.66 9.89
C GLU A 122 -23.22 -2.92 8.99
N ALA A 123 -22.09 -3.59 8.84
CA ALA A 123 -21.95 -4.77 8.00
C ALA A 123 -22.80 -5.94 8.46
N ARG A 124 -23.42 -6.66 7.51
CA ARG A 124 -24.22 -7.87 7.76
C ARG A 124 -23.49 -9.14 7.34
N GLY A 125 -22.45 -9.01 6.49
CA GLY A 125 -21.73 -10.12 5.91
C GLY A 125 -20.88 -10.92 6.89
N GLN A 126 -20.66 -12.17 6.55
CA GLN A 126 -19.71 -13.07 7.22
C GLN A 126 -18.28 -12.76 6.81
N ILE A 127 -18.14 -12.12 5.64
CA ILE A 127 -16.89 -11.61 5.10
C ILE A 127 -17.01 -10.08 4.97
N LEU A 128 -15.97 -9.37 5.42
CA LEU A 128 -15.87 -7.92 5.33
C LEU A 128 -14.78 -7.57 4.32
N LEU A 129 -15.10 -6.81 3.29
CA LEU A 129 -14.15 -6.27 2.34
C LEU A 129 -14.07 -4.76 2.50
N PHE A 130 -12.98 -4.26 3.07
CA PHE A 130 -12.68 -2.83 3.08
C PHE A 130 -11.98 -2.45 1.78
N VAL A 131 -12.47 -1.40 1.13
CA VAL A 131 -11.88 -0.81 -0.09
C VAL A 131 -11.90 0.70 -0.01
N ASP A 132 -10.91 1.35 -0.62
CA ASP A 132 -10.90 2.81 -0.71
C ASP A 132 -11.87 3.30 -1.82
N ALA A 133 -12.36 4.53 -1.70
CA ALA A 133 -13.35 5.14 -2.59
C ALA A 133 -12.80 5.55 -3.97
N ASP A 134 -11.50 5.32 -4.22
CA ASP A 134 -10.78 5.61 -5.47
C ASP A 134 -10.35 4.33 -6.23
N THR A 135 -10.87 3.17 -5.82
CA THR A 135 -10.52 1.87 -6.43
C THR A 135 -11.46 1.49 -7.57
N VAL A 136 -10.92 0.79 -8.55
CA VAL A 136 -11.65 0.24 -9.70
C VAL A 136 -11.54 -1.27 -9.67
N HIS A 137 -12.68 -1.95 -9.61
CA HIS A 137 -12.77 -3.40 -9.45
C HIS A 137 -13.09 -4.09 -10.78
N SER A 138 -12.40 -5.17 -11.09
CA SER A 138 -12.83 -6.05 -12.19
C SER A 138 -14.09 -6.81 -11.77
N ARG A 139 -14.82 -7.32 -12.76
CA ARG A 139 -16.06 -8.08 -12.55
C ARG A 139 -15.90 -9.27 -11.59
N PHE A 140 -14.72 -9.88 -11.55
CA PHE A 140 -14.40 -11.04 -10.70
C PHE A 140 -13.67 -10.70 -9.39
N SER A 141 -13.56 -9.42 -9.03
CA SER A 141 -12.80 -9.00 -7.84
C SER A 141 -13.32 -9.66 -6.56
N LEU A 142 -14.63 -9.71 -6.35
CA LEU A 142 -15.23 -10.35 -5.19
C LEU A 142 -15.12 -11.87 -5.23
N SER A 143 -15.47 -12.50 -6.33
CA SER A 143 -15.44 -13.97 -6.46
C SER A 143 -14.03 -14.51 -6.30
N ALA A 144 -13.04 -13.88 -6.96
CA ALA A 144 -11.63 -14.24 -6.81
C ALA A 144 -11.11 -14.05 -5.38
N GLY A 145 -11.49 -12.94 -4.72
CA GLY A 145 -11.13 -12.67 -3.33
C GLY A 145 -11.66 -13.72 -2.37
N VAL A 146 -12.95 -14.04 -2.45
CA VAL A 146 -13.60 -15.04 -1.60
C VAL A 146 -13.01 -16.43 -1.83
N ALA A 147 -12.86 -16.84 -3.10
CA ALA A 147 -12.26 -18.13 -3.45
C ALA A 147 -10.83 -18.24 -2.90
N GLU A 148 -10.03 -17.19 -3.04
CA GLU A 148 -8.67 -17.19 -2.54
C GLU A 148 -8.59 -17.17 -1.01
N LEU A 149 -9.48 -16.44 -0.32
CA LEU A 149 -9.60 -16.44 1.14
C LEU A 149 -9.89 -17.86 1.65
N GLN A 150 -10.84 -18.54 1.02
CA GLN A 150 -11.19 -19.93 1.35
C GLN A 150 -10.04 -20.90 1.05
N ARG A 151 -9.47 -20.82 -0.15
CA ARG A 151 -8.40 -21.70 -0.61
C ARG A 151 -7.12 -21.58 0.23
N SER A 152 -6.76 -20.36 0.63
CA SER A 152 -5.55 -20.10 1.43
C SER A 152 -5.74 -20.41 2.92
N GLY A 153 -6.98 -20.54 3.39
CA GLY A 153 -7.31 -20.62 4.81
C GLY A 153 -7.06 -19.32 5.57
N ALA A 154 -6.77 -18.21 4.87
CA ALA A 154 -6.45 -16.94 5.50
C ALA A 154 -7.64 -16.38 6.27
N ASP A 155 -7.33 -15.58 7.28
CA ASP A 155 -8.28 -14.82 8.09
C ASP A 155 -8.34 -13.36 7.63
N LEU A 156 -7.21 -12.85 7.10
CA LEU A 156 -7.09 -11.63 6.34
C LEU A 156 -6.41 -11.93 5.00
N LEU A 157 -7.06 -11.57 3.90
CA LEU A 157 -6.45 -11.51 2.59
C LEU A 157 -6.35 -10.04 2.16
N THR A 158 -5.17 -9.60 1.78
CA THR A 158 -4.97 -8.29 1.18
C THR A 158 -4.45 -8.41 -0.23
N ALA A 159 -4.89 -7.53 -1.11
CA ALA A 159 -4.41 -7.48 -2.48
C ALA A 159 -3.69 -6.15 -2.74
N ILE A 160 -2.52 -6.23 -3.39
CA ILE A 160 -1.78 -5.06 -3.85
C ILE A 160 -2.36 -4.67 -5.21
N PRO A 161 -3.07 -3.54 -5.34
CA PRO A 161 -3.73 -3.15 -6.58
C PRO A 161 -2.72 -2.69 -7.63
N ARG A 162 -3.15 -2.73 -8.90
CA ARG A 162 -2.42 -2.06 -9.98
C ARG A 162 -2.48 -0.56 -9.78
N GLN A 163 -1.32 0.10 -9.76
CA GLN A 163 -1.26 1.55 -9.77
C GLN A 163 -1.42 2.05 -11.21
N ARG A 164 -2.49 2.78 -11.48
CA ARG A 164 -2.67 3.46 -12.78
C ARG A 164 -1.83 4.73 -12.75
N THR A 165 -1.01 4.90 -13.78
CA THR A 165 -0.06 5.99 -13.91
C THR A 165 -0.26 6.69 -15.25
N GLU A 166 -0.29 8.02 -15.27
CA GLU A 166 -0.49 8.83 -16.48
C GLU A 166 0.58 9.91 -16.65
N SER A 167 1.01 10.55 -15.55
CA SER A 167 2.02 11.60 -15.60
C SER A 167 3.45 11.04 -15.45
N PHE A 168 4.46 11.84 -15.89
CA PHE A 168 5.86 11.49 -15.73
C PHE A 168 6.23 11.12 -14.28
N TRP A 169 5.74 11.86 -13.30
CA TRP A 169 6.06 11.60 -11.90
C TRP A 169 5.36 10.37 -11.34
N GLU A 170 4.16 10.08 -11.78
CA GLU A 170 3.47 8.83 -11.43
C GLU A 170 4.26 7.62 -11.96
N HIS A 171 4.67 7.65 -13.24
CA HIS A 171 5.50 6.59 -13.84
C HIS A 171 6.88 6.45 -13.17
N THR A 172 7.44 7.54 -12.66
CA THR A 172 8.77 7.54 -12.03
C THR A 172 8.72 7.03 -10.58
N LEU A 173 7.75 7.49 -9.78
CA LEU A 173 7.75 7.28 -8.33
C LEU A 173 6.89 6.10 -7.87
N LEU A 174 5.70 5.89 -8.46
CA LEU A 174 4.79 4.85 -7.99
C LEU A 174 5.33 3.41 -8.17
N PRO A 175 6.14 3.08 -9.21
CA PRO A 175 6.80 1.77 -9.28
C PRO A 175 7.75 1.47 -8.12
N LEU A 176 8.19 2.50 -7.35
CA LEU A 176 8.95 2.27 -6.12
C LEU A 176 8.13 1.55 -5.03
N LEU A 177 6.80 1.65 -5.04
CA LEU A 177 5.95 0.88 -4.13
C LEU A 177 6.16 -0.62 -4.31
N HIS A 178 6.19 -1.09 -5.57
CA HIS A 178 6.48 -2.49 -5.88
C HIS A 178 7.93 -2.84 -5.53
N PHE A 179 8.88 -1.95 -5.84
CA PHE A 179 10.29 -2.16 -5.50
C PHE A 179 10.47 -2.33 -3.98
N VAL A 180 9.97 -1.39 -3.17
CA VAL A 180 10.08 -1.47 -1.71
C VAL A 180 9.36 -2.71 -1.19
N THR A 181 8.16 -2.99 -1.66
CA THR A 181 7.39 -4.15 -1.20
C THR A 181 8.08 -5.46 -1.53
N PHE A 182 8.57 -5.64 -2.76
CA PHE A 182 9.03 -6.94 -3.24
C PHE A 182 10.55 -7.15 -3.20
N ALA A 183 11.35 -6.09 -2.98
CA ALA A 183 12.79 -6.23 -2.78
C ALA A 183 13.19 -6.23 -1.29
N PHE A 184 12.29 -5.84 -0.37
CA PHE A 184 12.60 -5.79 1.07
C PHE A 184 11.79 -6.78 1.90
N LEU A 185 10.58 -7.14 1.50
CA LEU A 185 9.74 -8.04 2.28
C LEU A 185 9.66 -9.42 1.60
N PRO A 186 10.28 -10.46 2.17
CA PRO A 186 10.21 -11.81 1.61
C PRO A 186 8.82 -12.42 1.84
N MET A 187 7.95 -12.37 0.83
CA MET A 187 6.54 -12.77 0.92
C MET A 187 6.29 -14.21 1.41
N PRO A 188 7.13 -15.21 1.09
CA PRO A 188 6.97 -16.53 1.72
C PRO A 188 7.09 -16.49 3.25
N LEU A 189 8.01 -15.67 3.80
CA LEU A 189 8.19 -15.56 5.24
C LEU A 189 7.00 -14.83 5.91
N VAL A 190 6.34 -13.91 5.20
CA VAL A 190 5.10 -13.30 5.70
C VAL A 190 4.07 -14.36 6.06
N ARG A 191 3.97 -15.42 5.25
CA ARG A 191 3.04 -16.52 5.48
C ARG A 191 3.55 -17.52 6.51
N LEU A 192 4.83 -17.86 6.48
CA LEU A 192 5.40 -18.99 7.24
C LEU A 192 5.80 -18.61 8.66
N VAL A 193 6.22 -17.36 8.88
CA VAL A 193 6.76 -16.90 10.15
C VAL A 193 5.73 -16.04 10.86
N ARG A 194 5.53 -16.24 12.16
CA ARG A 194 4.56 -15.47 12.97
C ARG A 194 5.05 -14.09 13.41
N ASP A 195 6.26 -13.69 13.02
CA ASP A 195 6.84 -12.39 13.39
C ASP A 195 6.01 -11.24 12.78
N GLU A 196 5.50 -10.38 13.63
CA GLU A 196 4.69 -9.21 13.25
C GLU A 196 5.45 -8.19 12.39
N ARG A 197 6.79 -8.15 12.50
CA ARG A 197 7.66 -7.30 11.68
C ARG A 197 7.61 -7.66 10.20
N LEU A 198 7.23 -8.91 9.91
CA LEU A 198 7.00 -9.43 8.55
C LEU A 198 5.52 -9.31 8.16
N ALA A 199 4.83 -8.27 8.60
CA ALA A 199 3.43 -8.02 8.24
C ALA A 199 3.31 -6.82 7.31
N MET A 200 2.43 -6.96 6.33
CA MET A 200 2.03 -5.90 5.40
C MET A 200 0.58 -6.13 4.98
N ALA A 201 -0.18 -5.07 4.85
CA ALA A 201 -1.44 -5.06 4.11
C ALA A 201 -1.54 -3.79 3.28
N ASN A 202 -2.47 -3.77 2.35
CA ASN A 202 -2.83 -2.60 1.56
C ASN A 202 -4.30 -2.29 1.79
N GLY A 203 -4.59 -1.12 2.34
CA GLY A 203 -5.92 -0.67 2.73
C GLY A 203 -6.92 -0.56 1.58
N GLN A 204 -6.44 -0.53 0.33
CA GLN A 204 -7.28 -0.45 -0.86
C GLN A 204 -8.04 -1.77 -1.17
N TYR A 205 -7.62 -2.90 -0.56
CA TYR A 205 -8.31 -4.17 -0.65
C TYR A 205 -7.95 -5.07 0.55
N MET A 206 -8.81 -5.10 1.56
CA MET A 206 -8.63 -5.93 2.76
C MET A 206 -9.87 -6.80 2.99
N LEU A 207 -9.77 -8.08 2.66
CA LEU A 207 -10.84 -9.06 2.78
C LEU A 207 -10.66 -9.90 4.05
N TRP A 208 -11.61 -9.82 4.95
CA TRP A 208 -11.56 -10.42 6.28
C TRP A 208 -12.65 -11.47 6.50
N LYS A 209 -12.32 -12.55 7.18
CA LYS A 209 -13.36 -13.26 7.94
C LYS A 209 -13.83 -12.36 9.09
N ARG A 210 -15.13 -12.11 9.17
CA ARG A 210 -15.68 -11.21 10.22
C ARG A 210 -15.28 -11.65 11.64
N ALA A 211 -15.29 -12.95 11.92
CA ALA A 211 -14.89 -13.46 13.23
C ALA A 211 -13.44 -13.08 13.59
N ALA A 212 -12.51 -13.19 12.63
CA ALA A 212 -11.12 -12.80 12.84
C ALA A 212 -10.96 -11.30 13.02
N TYR A 213 -11.66 -10.50 12.18
CA TYR A 213 -11.68 -9.03 12.32
C TYR A 213 -12.11 -8.59 13.73
N LEU A 214 -13.18 -9.17 14.25
CA LEU A 214 -13.66 -8.88 15.61
C LEU A 214 -12.68 -9.37 16.68
N ALA A 215 -12.11 -10.54 16.50
CA ALA A 215 -11.16 -11.13 17.46
C ALA A 215 -9.85 -10.33 17.55
N VAL A 216 -9.39 -9.70 16.46
CA VAL A 216 -8.21 -8.81 16.52
C VAL A 216 -8.55 -7.44 17.11
N GLY A 217 -9.83 -7.08 17.27
CA GLY A 217 -10.30 -5.80 17.76
C GLY A 217 -10.60 -4.78 16.66
N GLY A 218 -10.48 -5.19 15.38
CA GLY A 218 -10.79 -4.36 14.21
C GLY A 218 -10.10 -3.01 14.21
N HIS A 219 -10.72 -2.03 13.56
CA HIS A 219 -10.17 -0.66 13.48
C HIS A 219 -10.16 0.08 14.82
N GLU A 220 -10.90 -0.39 15.83
CA GLU A 220 -10.83 0.17 17.18
C GLU A 220 -9.45 -0.07 17.83
N ALA A 221 -8.85 -1.24 17.61
CA ALA A 221 -7.52 -1.56 18.13
C ALA A 221 -6.40 -0.67 17.53
N VAL A 222 -6.65 -0.06 16.37
CA VAL A 222 -5.72 0.82 15.65
C VAL A 222 -6.26 2.24 15.48
N LYS A 223 -7.18 2.67 16.33
CA LYS A 223 -7.94 3.91 16.21
C LYS A 223 -7.09 5.17 16.02
N SER A 224 -5.92 5.21 16.65
CA SER A 224 -5.01 6.36 16.64
C SER A 224 -3.84 6.21 15.65
N VAL A 225 -3.88 5.22 14.74
CA VAL A 225 -2.76 4.92 13.84
C VAL A 225 -3.07 5.41 12.42
N MET A 226 -2.10 6.11 11.79
CA MET A 226 -2.26 6.65 10.42
C MET A 226 -2.18 5.60 9.33
N VAL A 227 -1.44 4.50 9.55
CA VAL A 227 -1.22 3.38 8.60
C VAL A 227 -1.92 2.15 9.16
N GLU A 228 -3.22 2.24 9.29
CA GLU A 228 -4.08 1.27 9.97
C GLU A 228 -3.98 -0.14 9.37
N ASP A 229 -3.80 -0.23 8.06
CA ASP A 229 -3.71 -1.48 7.31
C ASP A 229 -2.49 -2.33 7.73
N VAL A 230 -1.31 -1.72 7.84
CA VAL A 230 -0.09 -2.39 8.28
C VAL A 230 -0.21 -2.84 9.74
N TRP A 231 -0.77 -1.99 10.61
CA TRP A 231 -0.95 -2.34 12.02
C TRP A 231 -2.00 -3.44 12.23
N LEU A 232 -3.09 -3.43 11.47
CA LEU A 232 -4.05 -4.52 11.46
C LEU A 232 -3.42 -5.84 11.02
N ALA A 233 -2.56 -5.80 9.99
CA ALA A 233 -1.81 -6.98 9.56
C ALA A 233 -0.84 -7.50 10.65
N ARG A 234 -0.19 -6.60 11.41
CA ARG A 234 0.63 -6.98 12.59
C ARG A 234 -0.21 -7.67 13.66
N LEU A 235 -1.35 -7.08 14.03
CA LEU A 235 -2.27 -7.68 15.01
C LEU A 235 -2.79 -9.06 14.59
N VAL A 236 -3.04 -9.27 13.29
CA VAL A 236 -3.40 -10.59 12.74
C VAL A 236 -2.32 -11.62 13.09
N LYS A 237 -1.06 -11.29 12.86
CA LYS A 237 0.07 -12.20 13.13
C LYS A 237 0.33 -12.38 14.61
N GLU A 238 0.32 -11.29 15.38
CA GLU A 238 0.48 -11.30 16.84
C GLU A 238 -0.54 -12.23 17.53
N LYS A 239 -1.79 -12.16 17.09
CA LYS A 239 -2.88 -13.01 17.61
C LYS A 239 -2.96 -14.40 16.99
N GLY A 240 -2.00 -14.78 16.14
CA GLY A 240 -1.87 -16.12 15.56
C GLY A 240 -2.84 -16.41 14.41
N PHE A 241 -3.50 -15.41 13.85
CA PHE A 241 -4.32 -15.53 12.65
C PHE A 241 -3.47 -15.57 11.36
N HIS A 242 -4.06 -16.05 10.27
CA HIS A 242 -3.38 -16.23 8.99
C HIS A 242 -3.57 -15.02 8.08
N LEU A 243 -2.44 -14.45 7.63
CA LEU A 243 -2.38 -13.37 6.65
C LEU A 243 -2.01 -13.92 5.27
N ALA A 244 -2.78 -13.55 4.23
CA ALA A 244 -2.44 -13.80 2.85
C ALA A 244 -2.29 -12.49 2.08
N ILE A 245 -1.18 -12.33 1.35
CA ILE A 245 -0.94 -11.20 0.44
C ILE A 245 -0.97 -11.72 -0.99
N ARG A 246 -1.67 -10.99 -1.88
CA ARG A 246 -1.77 -11.34 -3.31
C ARG A 246 -1.47 -10.12 -4.16
N TYR A 247 -0.98 -10.35 -5.36
CA TYR A 247 -0.93 -9.30 -6.36
C TYR A 247 -2.30 -9.17 -7.02
N GLY A 248 -2.91 -8.00 -6.87
CA GLY A 248 -4.31 -7.76 -7.22
C GLY A 248 -4.51 -7.09 -8.59
N ALA A 249 -3.48 -6.91 -9.41
CA ALA A 249 -3.55 -6.04 -10.60
C ALA A 249 -4.69 -6.35 -11.59
N LEU A 250 -5.09 -7.61 -11.70
CA LEU A 250 -6.22 -7.99 -12.56
C LEU A 250 -7.57 -7.81 -11.88
N ALA A 251 -7.60 -7.80 -10.55
CA ALA A 251 -8.82 -7.72 -9.76
C ALA A 251 -9.16 -6.29 -9.33
N VAL A 252 -8.15 -5.48 -9.02
CA VAL A 252 -8.33 -4.13 -8.48
C VAL A 252 -7.21 -3.20 -8.96
N SER A 253 -7.57 -1.98 -9.32
CA SER A 253 -6.64 -0.91 -9.67
C SER A 253 -7.06 0.40 -9.01
N CYS A 254 -6.12 1.31 -8.86
CA CYS A 254 -6.40 2.68 -8.41
C CYS A 254 -5.46 3.67 -9.09
N ARG A 255 -5.84 4.92 -9.13
CA ARG A 255 -4.95 6.04 -9.41
C ARG A 255 -4.81 6.85 -8.14
N MET A 256 -3.81 6.51 -7.33
CA MET A 256 -3.64 7.04 -5.98
C MET A 256 -3.31 8.53 -5.98
N TYR A 257 -2.50 8.98 -6.93
CA TYR A 257 -2.02 10.36 -7.07
C TYR A 257 -1.95 10.74 -8.54
N ALA A 258 -2.15 12.01 -8.86
CA ALA A 258 -2.11 12.55 -10.23
C ALA A 258 -0.93 13.51 -10.47
N SER A 259 -0.22 13.95 -9.43
CA SER A 259 0.86 14.94 -9.52
C SER A 259 2.00 14.66 -8.53
N LEU A 260 3.18 15.25 -8.80
CA LEU A 260 4.31 15.19 -7.86
C LEU A 260 3.95 15.75 -6.48
N ALA A 261 3.15 16.83 -6.43
CA ALA A 261 2.74 17.43 -5.17
C ALA A 261 1.88 16.46 -4.34
N GLU A 262 0.92 15.79 -4.98
CA GLU A 262 0.08 14.79 -4.32
C GLU A 262 0.89 13.58 -3.85
N ILE A 263 1.86 13.10 -4.67
CA ILE A 263 2.76 12.01 -4.28
C ILE A 263 3.62 12.43 -3.09
N TRP A 264 4.18 13.64 -3.14
CA TRP A 264 5.00 14.19 -2.07
C TRP A 264 4.25 14.29 -0.75
N ASP A 265 3.06 14.88 -0.78
CA ASP A 265 2.22 15.04 0.41
C ASP A 265 1.70 13.69 0.92
N GLY A 266 1.25 12.84 0.00
CA GLY A 266 0.70 11.53 0.32
C GLY A 266 1.71 10.58 0.96
N PHE A 267 2.95 10.53 0.48
CA PHE A 267 3.98 9.71 1.11
C PHE A 267 4.55 10.35 2.37
N SER A 268 4.69 11.69 2.39
CA SER A 268 5.17 12.39 3.58
C SER A 268 4.28 12.16 4.81
N LYS A 269 2.95 12.03 4.64
CA LYS A 269 2.07 11.73 5.77
C LYS A 269 2.25 10.32 6.36
N ASN A 270 2.75 9.35 5.56
CA ASN A 270 2.74 7.93 5.91
C ASN A 270 4.10 7.38 6.36
N ILE A 271 5.23 7.90 5.82
CA ILE A 271 6.54 7.25 5.99
C ILE A 271 7.02 7.31 7.45
N PHE A 272 7.08 8.47 8.06
CA PHE A 272 7.54 8.60 9.45
C PHE A 272 6.62 7.89 10.47
N PRO A 273 5.27 8.03 10.37
CA PRO A 273 4.35 7.20 11.13
C PRO A 273 4.50 5.70 10.89
N GLY A 274 4.68 5.27 9.65
CA GLY A 274 4.89 3.87 9.28
C GLY A 274 6.17 3.26 9.88
N LEU A 275 7.18 4.09 10.15
CA LEU A 275 8.41 3.72 10.84
C LEU A 275 8.33 3.92 12.37
N GLY A 276 7.12 4.05 12.92
CA GLY A 276 6.88 4.19 14.35
C GLY A 276 7.45 5.47 14.96
N TYR A 277 7.54 6.55 14.17
CA TYR A 277 8.12 7.83 14.58
C TYR A 277 9.59 7.74 15.04
N SER A 278 10.35 6.78 14.51
CA SER A 278 11.75 6.51 14.88
C SER A 278 12.70 7.28 13.97
N ILE A 279 13.35 8.32 14.51
CA ILE A 279 14.38 9.08 13.79
C ILE A 279 15.57 8.17 13.38
N PRO A 280 16.10 7.28 14.26
CA PRO A 280 17.16 6.36 13.84
C PRO A 280 16.74 5.44 12.68
N ALA A 281 15.47 4.97 12.66
CA ALA A 281 14.98 4.14 11.58
C ALA A 281 14.93 4.91 10.24
N VAL A 282 14.46 6.16 10.24
CA VAL A 282 14.47 7.01 9.04
C VAL A 282 15.90 7.30 8.60
N ALA A 283 16.79 7.69 9.50
CA ALA A 283 18.19 7.96 9.17
C ALA A 283 18.88 6.74 8.57
N GLY A 284 18.69 5.56 9.17
CA GLY A 284 19.20 4.30 8.63
C GLY A 284 18.63 3.98 7.24
N LEU A 285 17.32 4.17 7.03
CA LEU A 285 16.68 3.95 5.74
C LEU A 285 17.17 4.93 4.67
N VAL A 286 17.34 6.20 5.00
CA VAL A 286 17.90 7.23 4.11
C VAL A 286 19.33 6.89 3.69
N LEU A 287 20.19 6.58 4.66
CA LEU A 287 21.59 6.19 4.39
C LEU A 287 21.68 4.92 3.55
N PHE A 288 20.89 3.91 3.89
CA PHE A 288 20.82 2.66 3.13
C PHE A 288 20.35 2.91 1.70
N SER A 289 19.25 3.63 1.52
CA SER A 289 18.71 3.96 0.20
C SER A 289 19.68 4.78 -0.63
N PHE A 290 20.35 5.76 -0.03
CA PHE A 290 21.37 6.54 -0.72
C PHE A 290 22.54 5.66 -1.15
N ALA A 291 23.08 4.83 -0.25
CA ALA A 291 24.24 3.97 -0.51
C ALA A 291 23.97 2.90 -1.57
N THR A 292 22.75 2.35 -1.63
CA THR A 292 22.42 1.23 -2.55
C THR A 292 21.78 1.69 -3.85
N SER A 293 21.06 2.81 -3.85
CA SER A 293 20.16 3.18 -4.95
C SER A 293 20.50 4.51 -5.65
N VAL A 294 21.37 5.33 -5.04
CA VAL A 294 21.74 6.64 -5.60
C VAL A 294 23.24 6.73 -5.86
N LEU A 295 24.05 6.49 -4.81
CA LEU A 295 25.50 6.64 -4.87
C LEU A 295 26.20 5.79 -5.94
N PRO A 296 25.82 4.51 -6.19
CA PRO A 296 26.45 3.70 -7.22
C PRO A 296 26.33 4.30 -8.62
N PHE A 297 25.20 4.97 -8.92
CA PHE A 297 25.01 5.61 -10.22
C PHE A 297 25.90 6.84 -10.41
N PHE A 298 26.10 7.65 -9.36
CA PHE A 298 27.08 8.75 -9.39
C PHE A 298 28.51 8.24 -9.52
N MET A 299 28.86 7.18 -8.77
CA MET A 299 30.17 6.54 -8.91
C MET A 299 30.40 5.97 -10.30
N MET A 300 29.37 5.41 -10.95
CA MET A 300 29.48 4.93 -12.34
C MET A 300 29.76 6.06 -13.32
N ILE A 301 29.14 7.22 -13.14
CA ILE A 301 29.44 8.42 -13.96
C ILE A 301 30.88 8.85 -13.74
N ASP A 302 31.34 8.90 -12.48
CA ASP A 302 32.71 9.28 -12.17
C ASP A 302 33.75 8.30 -12.76
N VAL A 303 33.49 6.98 -12.67
CA VAL A 303 34.31 5.93 -13.31
C VAL A 303 34.43 6.20 -14.83
N ALA A 304 33.30 6.51 -15.48
CA ALA A 304 33.28 6.75 -16.93
C ALA A 304 33.99 8.03 -17.34
N MET A 305 33.95 9.08 -16.50
CA MET A 305 34.52 10.39 -16.82
C MET A 305 36.01 10.50 -16.50
N THR A 306 36.46 9.87 -15.38
CA THR A 306 37.82 10.11 -14.88
C THR A 306 38.81 9.01 -15.25
N GLY A 307 38.34 7.77 -15.43
CA GLY A 307 39.20 6.59 -15.65
C GLY A 307 40.16 6.29 -14.50
N GLY A 308 40.07 7.02 -13.39
CA GLY A 308 41.02 6.96 -12.25
C GLY A 308 40.76 5.82 -11.26
N TRP A 309 39.76 4.97 -11.51
CA TRP A 309 39.41 3.86 -10.61
C TRP A 309 40.23 2.61 -10.89
N THR A 310 40.53 1.81 -9.83
CA THR A 310 41.06 0.48 -10.04
C THR A 310 40.05 -0.38 -10.76
N THR A 311 40.52 -1.33 -11.61
CA THR A 311 39.64 -2.22 -12.36
C THR A 311 38.60 -2.92 -11.46
N THR A 312 39.05 -3.48 -10.32
CA THR A 312 38.16 -4.14 -9.36
C THR A 312 37.08 -3.20 -8.79
N ALA A 313 37.44 -1.94 -8.49
CA ALA A 313 36.45 -0.98 -7.98
C ALA A 313 35.42 -0.60 -9.04
N ALA A 314 35.86 -0.39 -10.28
CA ALA A 314 34.98 -0.09 -11.42
C ALA A 314 34.03 -1.27 -11.71
N GLU A 315 34.54 -2.50 -11.70
CA GLU A 315 33.73 -3.72 -11.86
C GLU A 315 32.67 -3.86 -10.77
N LEU A 316 33.01 -3.58 -9.51
CA LEU A 316 32.04 -3.63 -8.39
C LEU A 316 30.94 -2.56 -8.55
N VAL A 317 31.28 -1.35 -8.96
CA VAL A 317 30.28 -0.30 -9.23
C VAL A 317 29.38 -0.70 -10.40
N ALA A 318 29.96 -1.24 -11.49
CA ALA A 318 29.20 -1.71 -12.65
C ALA A 318 28.23 -2.85 -12.25
N ALA A 319 28.70 -3.79 -11.41
CA ALA A 319 27.86 -4.86 -10.89
C ALA A 319 26.71 -4.34 -10.01
N GLN A 320 26.95 -3.34 -9.16
CA GLN A 320 25.92 -2.72 -8.31
C GLN A 320 24.82 -2.06 -9.16
N VAL A 321 25.21 -1.22 -10.15
CA VAL A 321 24.27 -0.55 -11.05
C VAL A 321 23.52 -1.57 -11.90
N GLY A 322 24.24 -2.53 -12.52
CA GLY A 322 23.64 -3.55 -13.36
C GLY A 322 22.63 -4.41 -12.60
N LEU A 323 22.98 -4.86 -11.38
CA LEU A 323 22.08 -5.65 -10.55
C LEU A 323 20.86 -4.84 -10.10
N MET A 324 21.03 -3.57 -9.69
CA MET A 324 19.91 -2.71 -9.32
C MET A 324 18.95 -2.50 -10.49
N LEU A 325 19.45 -2.23 -11.68
CA LEU A 325 18.62 -2.10 -12.88
C LEU A 325 17.93 -3.42 -13.22
N LEU A 326 18.63 -4.55 -13.11
CA LEU A 326 18.04 -5.87 -13.33
C LEU A 326 16.85 -6.13 -12.38
N ILE A 327 17.01 -5.85 -11.09
CA ILE A 327 15.93 -5.96 -10.11
C ILE A 327 14.73 -5.11 -10.56
N ARG A 328 14.96 -3.85 -10.92
CA ARG A 328 13.93 -2.93 -11.37
C ARG A 328 13.21 -3.40 -12.64
N PHE A 329 13.96 -3.88 -13.64
CA PHE A 329 13.39 -4.42 -14.88
C PHE A 329 12.54 -5.67 -14.62
N VAL A 330 13.05 -6.61 -13.84
CA VAL A 330 12.34 -7.84 -13.49
C VAL A 330 11.03 -7.52 -12.74
N LEU A 331 11.06 -6.59 -11.78
CA LEU A 331 9.86 -6.17 -11.07
C LEU A 331 8.89 -5.41 -11.99
N ALA A 332 9.39 -4.56 -12.88
CA ALA A 332 8.54 -3.83 -13.82
C ALA A 332 7.79 -4.78 -14.76
N ILE A 333 8.46 -5.78 -15.31
CA ILE A 333 7.84 -6.79 -16.17
C ILE A 333 6.82 -7.63 -15.37
N ARG A 334 7.19 -8.07 -14.16
CA ARG A 334 6.34 -8.96 -13.35
C ARG A 334 5.07 -8.28 -12.84
N PHE A 335 5.16 -6.98 -12.53
CA PHE A 335 4.08 -6.21 -11.92
C PHE A 335 3.46 -5.19 -12.86
N ASP A 336 3.70 -5.34 -14.17
CA ASP A 336 3.07 -4.54 -15.23
C ASP A 336 3.18 -3.02 -14.97
N THR A 337 4.42 -2.58 -14.69
CA THR A 337 4.76 -1.16 -14.58
C THR A 337 5.66 -0.72 -15.74
N GLU A 338 5.80 0.58 -15.94
CA GLU A 338 6.58 1.13 -17.04
C GLU A 338 8.05 0.71 -16.97
N ILE A 339 8.51 -0.05 -17.96
CA ILE A 339 9.87 -0.63 -17.98
C ILE A 339 10.95 0.47 -17.99
N TRP A 340 10.73 1.56 -18.74
CA TRP A 340 11.67 2.68 -18.80
C TRP A 340 11.85 3.38 -17.44
N SER A 341 10.88 3.29 -16.53
CA SER A 341 10.98 3.84 -15.18
C SER A 341 12.14 3.24 -14.37
N ALA A 342 12.60 2.05 -14.75
CA ALA A 342 13.75 1.42 -14.14
C ALA A 342 15.04 2.24 -14.32
N LEU A 343 15.20 2.92 -15.45
CA LEU A 343 16.34 3.79 -15.71
C LEU A 343 16.34 5.05 -14.87
N LEU A 344 15.16 5.48 -14.42
CA LEU A 344 15.00 6.65 -13.55
C LEU A 344 15.11 6.28 -12.05
N HIS A 345 15.52 5.06 -11.73
CA HIS A 345 15.65 4.60 -10.36
C HIS A 345 16.42 5.55 -9.43
N PRO A 346 17.61 6.06 -9.79
CA PRO A 346 18.35 6.98 -8.93
C PRO A 346 17.61 8.31 -8.70
N LEU A 347 16.93 8.85 -9.72
CA LEU A 347 16.09 10.04 -9.58
C LEU A 347 14.90 9.77 -8.65
N ALA A 348 14.19 8.68 -8.88
CA ALA A 348 13.03 8.29 -8.07
C ALA A 348 13.41 8.11 -6.59
N MET A 349 14.55 7.46 -6.32
CA MET A 349 15.03 7.27 -4.96
C MET A 349 15.53 8.56 -4.32
N ALA A 350 16.16 9.47 -5.07
CA ALA A 350 16.54 10.77 -4.55
C ALA A 350 15.31 11.59 -4.12
N VAL A 351 14.25 11.59 -4.93
CA VAL A 351 12.98 12.23 -4.55
C VAL A 351 12.37 11.56 -3.33
N MET A 352 12.37 10.22 -3.28
CA MET A 352 11.84 9.47 -2.13
C MET A 352 12.61 9.78 -0.84
N ILE A 353 13.93 9.90 -0.89
CA ILE A 353 14.76 10.35 0.24
C ILE A 353 14.32 11.75 0.70
N GLY A 354 14.09 12.68 -0.23
CA GLY A 354 13.53 14.00 0.08
C GLY A 354 12.19 13.91 0.81
N ILE A 355 11.30 13.02 0.37
CA ILE A 355 10.00 12.76 1.01
C ILE A 355 10.17 12.17 2.41
N MET A 356 11.11 11.23 2.62
CA MET A 356 11.42 10.66 3.95
C MET A 356 11.86 11.75 4.93
N VAL A 357 12.76 12.62 4.51
CA VAL A 357 13.23 13.77 5.31
C VAL A 357 12.07 14.74 5.58
N ASN A 358 11.26 15.05 4.58
CA ASN A 358 10.11 15.94 4.72
C ASN A 358 9.04 15.37 5.67
N SER A 359 8.77 14.06 5.60
CA SER A 359 7.85 13.36 6.50
C SER A 359 8.26 13.53 7.97
N THR A 360 9.56 13.37 8.24
CA THR A 360 10.12 13.55 9.59
C THR A 360 10.02 15.01 10.03
N ARG A 361 10.39 15.96 9.13
CA ARG A 361 10.31 17.40 9.42
C ARG A 361 8.88 17.83 9.74
N TRP A 362 7.87 17.37 9.00
CA TRP A 362 6.48 17.75 9.23
C TRP A 362 6.03 17.41 10.65
N VAL A 363 6.34 16.22 11.12
CA VAL A 363 5.94 15.79 12.46
C VAL A 363 6.74 16.51 13.55
N LEU A 364 8.07 16.67 13.39
CA LEU A 364 8.92 17.30 14.38
C LEU A 364 8.70 18.81 14.48
N ALA A 365 8.38 19.48 13.37
CA ALA A 365 8.06 20.92 13.36
C ALA A 365 6.65 21.25 13.83
N GLY A 366 5.88 20.27 14.35
CA GLY A 366 4.52 20.48 14.86
C GLY A 366 3.45 20.64 13.78
N GLY A 367 3.81 20.53 12.47
CA GLY A 367 2.87 20.63 11.37
C GLY A 367 1.94 19.41 11.22
N GLY A 368 2.29 18.30 11.84
CA GLY A 368 1.51 17.05 11.84
C GLY A 368 1.29 16.43 10.48
N SER A 369 0.70 15.24 10.45
CA SER A 369 0.26 14.57 9.22
C SER A 369 -1.09 15.12 8.76
N ARG A 370 -1.26 15.40 7.46
CA ARG A 370 -2.52 15.95 6.92
C ARG A 370 -3.29 14.89 6.16
N TRP A 371 -4.59 14.78 6.40
CA TRP A 371 -5.48 13.88 5.65
C TRP A 371 -6.86 14.50 5.46
N LYS A 372 -7.27 14.70 4.20
CA LYS A 372 -8.60 15.20 3.80
C LYS A 372 -9.07 16.41 4.65
N GLY A 373 -8.18 17.42 4.79
CA GLY A 373 -8.43 18.64 5.54
C GLY A 373 -8.23 18.56 7.06
N ARG A 374 -7.96 17.37 7.61
CA ARG A 374 -7.64 17.18 9.03
C ARG A 374 -6.13 17.14 9.25
N VAL A 375 -5.65 17.75 10.34
CA VAL A 375 -4.24 17.74 10.73
C VAL A 375 -4.08 16.93 12.02
N TYR A 376 -3.15 15.98 12.04
CA TYR A 376 -2.89 15.09 13.16
C TYR A 376 -1.47 15.31 13.68
N ASN A 377 -1.31 15.55 15.00
CA ASN A 377 0.00 15.65 15.64
C ASN A 377 0.72 14.29 15.73
N SER A 378 1.91 14.27 16.33
CA SER A 378 2.69 13.03 16.57
C SER A 378 1.99 12.00 17.48
N ARG A 379 0.94 12.40 18.19
CA ARG A 379 0.07 11.51 18.99
C ARG A 379 -1.20 11.14 18.25
N ASN A 380 -1.29 11.48 16.96
CA ASN A 380 -2.48 11.29 16.10
C ASN A 380 -3.77 11.97 16.65
N GLN A 381 -3.60 13.07 17.37
CA GLN A 381 -4.72 13.94 17.79
C GLN A 381 -4.91 15.03 16.76
N ILE A 382 -6.19 15.40 16.49
CA ILE A 382 -6.49 16.53 15.60
C ILE A 382 -5.94 17.81 16.24
N VAL A 383 -5.17 18.56 15.46
CA VAL A 383 -4.74 19.91 15.81
C VAL A 383 -5.78 20.87 15.25
N THR A 384 -6.63 21.41 16.13
CA THR A 384 -7.49 22.55 15.77
C THR A 384 -6.62 23.81 15.75
N HIS A 385 -6.48 24.45 14.61
CA HIS A 385 -5.92 25.80 14.49
C HIS A 385 -7.04 26.83 14.51
#